data_8fa626d008331a363dfc2962e0d320d7
#
_entry.id   8fa626d008331a363dfc2962e0d320d7
#
_cell.length_a   1.000
_cell.length_b   1.000
_cell.length_c   1.000
_cell.angle_alpha   90.00
_cell.angle_beta   90.00
_cell.angle_gamma   90.00
#
_symmetry.space_group_name_H-M   'P 1'
#
loop_
_entity.id
_entity.type
_entity.pdbx_description
1 polymer ?
#
loop_
_entity_poly.entity_id
_entity_poly.type
_entity_poly.pdbx_seq_one_letter_code
_entity_poly.pdbx_strand_id
1 'polypeptide(L)'
;MIKKNIAIFTSTRSDISILSPLIEKLQNSKLLNYFLFVHGTHLNKKYGSTISEIKKLKFKIAKSFNDSSEKDDQFGQILNLNKTQIEVNKIFKNFKIDAVIILGDRLERLPILTACIVYRKVIIHLHGGEITLGAIDEQIRHMISKAAHL
;
A
#
# COMPACT_ATOMS: atom_id res chain seq x y z
N MET A 1 -17.41 20.05 -8.61
CA MET A 1 -15.97 19.92 -8.32
C MET A 1 -15.59 18.45 -8.54
N ILE A 2 -14.54 18.15 -9.33
CA ILE A 2 -14.10 16.77 -9.59
C ILE A 2 -13.33 16.28 -8.37
N LYS A 3 -13.76 15.15 -7.78
CA LYS A 3 -13.07 14.53 -6.64
C LYS A 3 -11.67 14.03 -7.04
N LYS A 4 -10.70 14.20 -6.14
CA LYS A 4 -9.38 13.61 -6.28
C LYS A 4 -9.36 12.16 -5.79
N ASN A 5 -8.66 11.31 -6.48
CA ASN A 5 -8.61 9.88 -6.23
C ASN A 5 -7.33 9.50 -5.48
N ILE A 6 -7.48 8.97 -4.29
CA ILE A 6 -6.40 8.55 -3.40
C ILE A 6 -6.27 7.02 -3.46
N ALA A 7 -5.12 6.51 -3.83
CA ALA A 7 -4.82 5.09 -3.71
C ALA A 7 -4.24 4.76 -2.34
N ILE A 8 -4.70 3.67 -1.75
CA ILE A 8 -4.24 3.15 -0.46
C ILE A 8 -3.94 1.67 -0.65
N PHE A 9 -2.73 1.25 -0.27
CA PHE A 9 -2.32 -0.14 -0.31
C PHE A 9 -2.18 -0.67 1.11
N THR A 10 -2.69 -1.89 1.35
CA THR A 10 -2.59 -2.58 2.63
C THR A 10 -2.15 -4.02 2.39
N SER A 11 -1.13 -4.47 3.12
CA SER A 11 -0.53 -5.80 2.98
C SER A 11 -0.64 -6.66 4.24
N THR A 12 -0.89 -6.03 5.40
CA THR A 12 -0.94 -6.71 6.68
C THR A 12 -2.09 -6.21 7.56
N ARG A 13 -2.45 -7.02 8.58
CA ARG A 13 -3.48 -6.66 9.56
C ARG A 13 -3.17 -5.35 10.29
N SER A 14 -1.91 -5.11 10.63
CA SER A 14 -1.48 -3.88 11.29
C SER A 14 -1.73 -2.65 10.42
N ASP A 15 -1.47 -2.75 9.12
CA ASP A 15 -1.71 -1.64 8.19
C ASP A 15 -3.16 -1.19 8.22
N ILE A 16 -4.10 -2.14 8.06
CA ILE A 16 -5.52 -1.80 7.99
C ILE A 16 -6.03 -1.23 9.31
N SER A 17 -5.49 -1.68 10.44
CA SER A 17 -5.86 -1.14 11.75
C SER A 17 -5.48 0.35 11.88
N ILE A 18 -4.29 0.72 11.38
CA ILE A 18 -3.81 2.10 11.39
C ILE A 18 -4.56 2.95 10.37
N LEU A 19 -4.83 2.40 9.19
CA LEU A 19 -5.47 3.10 8.07
C LEU A 19 -6.99 3.26 8.24
N SER A 20 -7.64 2.45 9.06
CA SER A 20 -9.11 2.44 9.19
C SER A 20 -9.71 3.81 9.49
N PRO A 21 -9.24 4.60 10.47
CA PRO A 21 -9.82 5.91 10.74
C PRO A 21 -9.68 6.88 9.56
N LEU A 22 -8.58 6.77 8.80
CA LEU A 22 -8.37 7.58 7.60
C LEU A 22 -9.32 7.17 6.47
N ILE A 23 -9.47 5.86 6.24
CA ILE A 23 -10.37 5.32 5.21
C ILE A 23 -11.82 5.72 5.50
N GLU A 24 -12.25 5.68 6.77
CA GLU A 24 -13.59 6.14 7.20
C GLU A 24 -13.81 7.62 6.86
N LYS A 25 -12.81 8.47 7.12
CA LYS A 25 -12.88 9.89 6.76
C LYS A 25 -12.95 10.11 5.25
N LEU A 26 -12.15 9.35 4.48
CA LEU A 26 -12.16 9.42 3.02
C LEU A 26 -13.49 8.93 2.43
N GLN A 27 -14.07 7.88 3.01
CA GLN A 27 -15.37 7.32 2.58
C GLN A 27 -16.50 8.36 2.68
N ASN A 28 -16.45 9.23 3.68
CA ASN A 28 -17.42 10.31 3.91
C ASN A 28 -17.03 11.63 3.26
N SER A 29 -15.91 11.71 2.54
CA SER A 29 -15.42 12.94 1.94
C SER A 29 -16.25 13.36 0.71
N LYS A 30 -16.54 14.66 0.62
CA LYS A 30 -17.15 15.26 -0.58
C LYS A 30 -16.11 15.64 -1.64
N LEU A 31 -14.82 15.75 -1.26
CA LEU A 31 -13.72 16.21 -2.11
C LEU A 31 -12.82 15.11 -2.62
N LEU A 32 -12.75 13.99 -1.89
CA LEU A 32 -11.84 12.89 -2.15
C LEU A 32 -12.59 11.59 -2.38
N ASN A 33 -12.08 10.77 -3.30
CA ASN A 33 -12.40 9.36 -3.40
C ASN A 33 -11.20 8.54 -2.94
N TYR A 34 -11.41 7.30 -2.53
CA TYR A 34 -10.32 6.37 -2.29
C TYR A 34 -10.46 5.09 -3.10
N PHE A 35 -9.32 4.49 -3.41
CA PHE A 35 -9.20 3.14 -3.94
C PHE A 35 -8.36 2.31 -2.96
N LEU A 36 -8.97 1.33 -2.31
CA LEU A 36 -8.27 0.41 -1.41
C LEU A 36 -7.82 -0.82 -2.19
N PHE A 37 -6.50 -1.04 -2.21
CA PHE A 37 -5.86 -2.21 -2.80
C PHE A 37 -5.34 -3.12 -1.69
N VAL A 38 -5.73 -4.40 -1.74
CA VAL A 38 -5.44 -5.38 -0.69
C VAL A 38 -4.52 -6.45 -1.26
N HIS A 39 -3.38 -6.69 -0.60
CA HIS A 39 -2.42 -7.69 -1.05
C HIS A 39 -1.67 -8.34 0.13
N GLY A 40 -0.58 -9.06 -0.16
CA GLY A 40 0.30 -9.61 0.87
C GLY A 40 -0.38 -10.63 1.77
N THR A 41 -0.09 -10.53 3.06
CA THR A 41 -0.56 -11.49 4.06
C THR A 41 -2.07 -11.49 4.25
N HIS A 42 -2.78 -10.44 3.82
CA HIS A 42 -4.25 -10.42 3.84
C HIS A 42 -4.89 -11.57 3.03
N LEU A 43 -4.21 -12.03 1.98
CA LEU A 43 -4.70 -13.07 1.08
C LEU A 43 -4.05 -14.42 1.34
N ASN A 44 -3.07 -14.50 2.21
CA ASN A 44 -2.34 -15.72 2.50
C ASN A 44 -2.99 -16.48 3.65
N LYS A 45 -3.46 -17.70 3.38
CA LYS A 45 -4.08 -18.59 4.36
C LYS A 45 -3.17 -18.93 5.55
N LYS A 46 -1.85 -19.03 5.32
CA LYS A 46 -0.84 -19.26 6.37
C LYS A 46 -0.89 -18.20 7.48
N TYR A 47 -1.28 -16.96 7.13
CA TYR A 47 -1.38 -15.83 8.05
C TYR A 47 -2.84 -15.44 8.40
N GLY A 48 -3.77 -16.39 8.25
CA GLY A 48 -5.16 -16.23 8.68
C GLY A 48 -6.10 -15.51 7.69
N SER A 49 -5.61 -15.15 6.49
CA SER A 49 -6.44 -14.55 5.41
C SER A 49 -7.35 -13.41 5.89
N THR A 50 -6.74 -12.35 6.43
CA THR A 50 -7.44 -11.26 7.12
C THR A 50 -8.30 -10.35 6.23
N ILE A 51 -8.42 -10.64 4.93
CA ILE A 51 -9.32 -9.92 4.00
C ILE A 51 -10.78 -9.94 4.47
N SER A 52 -11.21 -10.98 5.20
CA SER A 52 -12.54 -11.05 5.80
C SER A 52 -12.77 -9.96 6.85
N GLU A 53 -11.74 -9.57 7.59
CA GLU A 53 -11.80 -8.47 8.56
C GLU A 53 -12.02 -7.13 7.86
N ILE A 54 -11.31 -6.89 6.74
CA ILE A 54 -11.48 -5.68 5.92
C ILE A 54 -12.93 -5.58 5.40
N LYS A 55 -13.50 -6.71 4.96
CA LYS A 55 -14.89 -6.76 4.50
C LYS A 55 -15.89 -6.45 5.62
N LYS A 56 -15.63 -6.89 6.85
CA LYS A 56 -16.46 -6.57 8.03
C LYS A 56 -16.47 -5.07 8.35
N LEU A 57 -15.37 -4.35 8.07
CA LEU A 57 -15.28 -2.90 8.20
C LEU A 57 -16.08 -2.14 7.13
N LYS A 58 -16.69 -2.85 6.18
CA LYS A 58 -17.49 -2.29 5.07
C LYS A 58 -16.69 -1.32 4.16
N PHE A 59 -15.37 -1.46 4.11
CA PHE A 59 -14.54 -0.70 3.19
C PHE A 59 -14.66 -1.26 1.77
N LYS A 60 -14.80 -0.36 0.80
CA LYS A 60 -14.88 -0.73 -0.60
C LYS A 60 -13.48 -1.08 -1.13
N ILE A 61 -13.23 -2.37 -1.32
CA ILE A 61 -12.00 -2.87 -1.93
C ILE A 61 -12.10 -2.65 -3.45
N ALA A 62 -11.17 -1.90 -4.02
CA ALA A 62 -11.10 -1.64 -5.46
C ALA A 62 -10.51 -2.85 -6.21
N LYS A 63 -9.47 -3.47 -5.66
CA LYS A 63 -8.85 -4.69 -6.17
C LYS A 63 -8.08 -5.39 -5.05
N SER A 64 -8.03 -6.72 -5.13
CA SER A 64 -7.09 -7.54 -4.37
C SER A 64 -6.22 -8.35 -5.32
N PHE A 65 -4.96 -8.62 -4.95
CA PHE A 65 -4.02 -9.42 -5.73
C PHE A 65 -3.06 -10.18 -4.84
N ASN A 66 -2.74 -11.41 -5.24
CA ASN A 66 -1.78 -12.25 -4.53
C ASN A 66 -0.37 -12.05 -5.11
N ASP A 67 0.52 -11.53 -4.30
CA ASP A 67 1.94 -11.32 -4.60
C ASP A 67 2.87 -12.27 -3.82
N SER A 68 2.32 -13.17 -3.03
CA SER A 68 3.10 -14.13 -2.24
C SER A 68 3.82 -15.15 -3.13
N SER A 69 5.06 -15.50 -2.77
CA SER A 69 5.76 -16.69 -3.22
C SER A 69 5.66 -17.79 -2.14
N GLU A 70 5.97 -19.01 -2.53
CA GLU A 70 6.07 -20.15 -1.59
C GLU A 70 7.38 -20.15 -0.80
N LYS A 71 8.37 -19.37 -1.26
CA LYS A 71 9.71 -19.29 -0.68
C LYS A 71 9.80 -18.13 0.31
N ASP A 72 10.33 -18.42 1.50
CA ASP A 72 10.56 -17.44 2.58
C ASP A 72 12.03 -16.96 2.65
N ASP A 73 12.81 -17.15 1.56
CA ASP A 73 14.19 -16.69 1.43
C ASP A 73 14.28 -15.32 0.69
N GLN A 74 15.50 -14.81 0.53
CA GLN A 74 15.72 -13.53 -0.19
C GLN A 74 15.23 -13.61 -1.64
N PHE A 75 15.37 -14.76 -2.29
CA PHE A 75 14.87 -14.93 -3.66
C PHE A 75 13.34 -14.85 -3.70
N GLY A 76 12.65 -15.47 -2.75
CA GLY A 76 11.21 -15.38 -2.59
C GLY A 76 10.73 -13.96 -2.31
N GLN A 77 11.46 -13.22 -1.49
CA GLN A 77 11.17 -11.79 -1.24
C GLN A 77 11.26 -10.97 -2.53
N ILE A 78 12.31 -11.15 -3.33
CA ILE A 78 12.46 -10.48 -4.64
C ILE A 78 11.33 -10.88 -5.59
N LEU A 79 10.94 -12.15 -5.63
CA LEU A 79 9.79 -12.59 -6.44
C LEU A 79 8.49 -11.90 -6.03
N ASN A 80 8.26 -11.73 -4.73
CA ASN A 80 7.10 -11.01 -4.21
C ASN A 80 7.11 -9.55 -4.68
N LEU A 81 8.25 -8.86 -4.56
CA LEU A 81 8.39 -7.49 -5.03
C LEU A 81 8.12 -7.36 -6.53
N ASN A 82 8.63 -8.29 -7.34
CA ASN A 82 8.40 -8.30 -8.78
C ASN A 82 6.90 -8.50 -9.12
N LYS A 83 6.23 -9.42 -8.42
CA LYS A 83 4.79 -9.63 -8.59
C LYS A 83 4.00 -8.38 -8.20
N THR A 84 4.35 -7.78 -7.06
CA THR A 84 3.74 -6.51 -6.59
C THR A 84 3.95 -5.41 -7.62
N GLN A 85 5.17 -5.27 -8.18
CA GLN A 85 5.47 -4.27 -9.20
C GLN A 85 4.60 -4.40 -10.44
N ILE A 86 4.40 -5.64 -10.93
CA ILE A 86 3.54 -5.91 -12.08
C ILE A 86 2.09 -5.53 -11.80
N GLU A 87 1.55 -5.93 -10.65
CA GLU A 87 0.17 -5.64 -10.28
C GLU A 87 -0.07 -4.15 -10.03
N VAL A 88 0.85 -3.47 -9.35
CA VAL A 88 0.81 -2.02 -9.14
C VAL A 88 0.85 -1.28 -10.48
N ASN A 89 1.71 -1.70 -11.42
CA ASN A 89 1.74 -1.12 -12.76
C ASN A 89 0.40 -1.26 -13.48
N LYS A 90 -0.26 -2.44 -13.41
CA LYS A 90 -1.61 -2.63 -13.97
C LYS A 90 -2.63 -1.71 -13.31
N ILE A 91 -2.54 -1.52 -11.98
CA ILE A 91 -3.42 -0.63 -11.22
C ILE A 91 -3.26 0.82 -11.70
N PHE A 92 -2.02 1.32 -11.80
CA PHE A 92 -1.76 2.69 -12.24
C PHE A 92 -2.19 2.97 -13.68
N LYS A 93 -2.16 1.93 -14.53
CA LYS A 93 -2.65 2.01 -15.92
C LYS A 93 -4.19 2.06 -15.98
N ASN A 94 -4.88 1.33 -15.11
CA ASN A 94 -6.33 1.13 -15.20
C ASN A 94 -7.15 2.04 -14.27
N PHE A 95 -6.54 2.61 -13.23
CA PHE A 95 -7.20 3.50 -12.28
C PHE A 95 -6.66 4.92 -12.42
N LYS A 96 -7.56 5.91 -12.49
CA LYS A 96 -7.17 7.31 -12.43
C LYS A 96 -6.80 7.67 -11.00
N ILE A 97 -5.51 7.64 -10.67
CA ILE A 97 -4.96 7.93 -9.35
C ILE A 97 -4.32 9.32 -9.39
N ASP A 98 -4.65 10.18 -8.42
CA ASP A 98 -4.04 11.50 -8.25
C ASP A 98 -2.92 11.47 -7.19
N ALA A 99 -3.15 10.76 -6.08
CA ALA A 99 -2.19 10.63 -5.00
C ALA A 99 -2.20 9.21 -4.41
N VAL A 100 -1.11 8.84 -3.74
CA VAL A 100 -0.94 7.54 -3.09
C VAL A 100 -0.52 7.75 -1.64
N ILE A 101 -1.20 7.07 -0.72
CA ILE A 101 -0.81 6.99 0.68
C ILE A 101 0.04 5.73 0.86
N ILE A 102 1.27 5.92 1.33
CA ILE A 102 2.20 4.85 1.71
C ILE A 102 2.34 4.88 3.23
N LEU A 103 2.04 3.77 3.88
CA LEU A 103 2.17 3.62 5.34
C LEU A 103 3.44 2.86 5.68
N GLY A 104 4.28 3.46 6.53
CA GLY A 104 5.45 2.81 7.12
C GLY A 104 6.57 2.54 6.11
N ASP A 105 7.33 1.49 6.38
CA ASP A 105 8.67 1.26 5.87
C ASP A 105 8.92 -0.19 5.41
N ARG A 106 7.86 -0.97 5.23
CA ARG A 106 8.01 -2.37 4.83
C ARG A 106 8.50 -2.49 3.40
N LEU A 107 9.26 -3.55 3.13
CA LEU A 107 9.91 -3.81 1.83
C LEU A 107 8.92 -3.77 0.64
N GLU A 108 7.71 -4.28 0.82
CA GLU A 108 6.66 -4.29 -0.20
C GLU A 108 6.11 -2.91 -0.58
N ARG A 109 6.59 -1.84 0.06
CA ARG A 109 6.27 -0.44 -0.33
C ARG A 109 7.12 0.04 -1.49
N LEU A 110 8.30 -0.55 -1.73
CA LEU A 110 9.21 -0.15 -2.81
C LEU A 110 8.60 -0.24 -4.21
N PRO A 111 7.90 -1.32 -4.59
CA PRO A 111 7.18 -1.37 -5.86
C PRO A 111 6.15 -0.27 -6.03
N ILE A 112 5.43 0.09 -4.94
CA ILE A 112 4.44 1.16 -4.95
C ILE A 112 5.14 2.51 -5.13
N LEU A 113 6.22 2.76 -4.37
CA LEU A 113 7.04 3.96 -4.48
C LEU A 113 7.58 4.14 -5.91
N THR A 114 8.17 3.08 -6.48
CA THR A 114 8.70 3.09 -7.84
C THR A 114 7.64 3.48 -8.86
N ALA A 115 6.44 2.88 -8.75
CA ALA A 115 5.33 3.24 -9.63
C ALA A 115 4.90 4.71 -9.44
N CYS A 116 4.83 5.20 -8.20
CA CYS A 116 4.49 6.60 -7.93
C CYS A 116 5.44 7.57 -8.62
N ILE A 117 6.74 7.30 -8.57
CA ILE A 117 7.78 8.13 -9.21
C ILE A 117 7.62 8.10 -10.74
N VAL A 118 7.51 6.90 -11.33
CA VAL A 118 7.38 6.73 -12.79
C VAL A 118 6.12 7.40 -13.32
N TYR A 119 4.99 7.21 -12.65
CA TYR A 119 3.69 7.78 -13.03
C TYR A 119 3.47 9.21 -12.49
N ARG A 120 4.48 9.81 -11.84
CA ARG A 120 4.46 11.18 -11.31
C ARG A 120 3.23 11.45 -10.43
N LYS A 121 2.98 10.56 -9.47
CA LYS A 121 1.87 10.68 -8.52
C LYS A 121 2.33 11.38 -7.25
N VAL A 122 1.42 12.11 -6.63
CA VAL A 122 1.67 12.69 -5.30
C VAL A 122 1.82 11.55 -4.29
N ILE A 123 2.88 11.60 -3.50
CA ILE A 123 3.18 10.59 -2.47
C ILE A 123 2.96 11.22 -1.10
N ILE A 124 2.13 10.57 -0.30
CA ILE A 124 1.85 10.94 1.09
C ILE A 124 2.40 9.81 1.96
N HIS A 125 3.40 10.09 2.78
CA HIS A 125 4.05 9.09 3.61
C HIS A 125 3.59 9.21 5.06
N LEU A 126 2.92 8.17 5.57
CA LEU A 126 2.52 8.08 6.98
C LEU A 126 3.56 7.27 7.76
N HIS A 127 3.85 7.67 8.98
CA HIS A 127 4.90 7.09 9.84
C HIS A 127 6.32 7.18 9.25
N GLY A 128 6.60 8.27 8.51
CA GLY A 128 7.92 8.53 7.92
C GLY A 128 8.95 9.08 8.90
N GLY A 129 8.51 9.67 10.01
CA GLY A 129 9.40 10.35 10.99
C GLY A 129 9.95 9.46 12.12
N GLU A 130 9.65 8.16 12.10
CA GLU A 130 10.13 7.23 13.12
C GLU A 130 11.60 6.83 12.87
N ILE A 131 12.30 6.38 13.93
CA ILE A 131 13.68 5.90 13.86
C ILE A 131 13.71 4.44 14.32
N THR A 132 14.27 3.55 13.49
CA THR A 132 14.45 2.13 13.82
C THR A 132 15.91 1.74 13.55
N LEU A 133 16.76 1.88 14.54
CA LEU A 133 18.19 1.62 14.39
C LEU A 133 18.47 0.15 14.00
N GLY A 134 19.36 -0.05 13.02
CA GLY A 134 19.88 -1.35 12.63
C GLY A 134 18.96 -2.25 11.79
N ALA A 135 17.78 -1.78 11.41
CA ALA A 135 16.86 -2.53 10.55
C ALA A 135 16.93 -2.06 9.09
N ILE A 136 16.66 -2.98 8.15
CA ILE A 136 16.52 -2.65 6.72
C ILE A 136 15.36 -1.66 6.48
N ASP A 137 14.34 -1.71 7.33
CA ASP A 137 13.16 -0.85 7.29
C ASP A 137 13.54 0.64 7.37
N GLU A 138 14.61 0.98 8.12
CA GLU A 138 15.13 2.35 8.22
C GLU A 138 15.53 2.89 6.83
N GLN A 139 16.25 2.08 6.04
CA GLN A 139 16.65 2.49 4.68
C GLN A 139 15.43 2.70 3.79
N ILE A 140 14.44 1.82 3.89
CA ILE A 140 13.20 1.90 3.10
C ILE A 140 12.42 3.15 3.49
N ARG A 141 12.29 3.43 4.80
CA ARG A 141 11.63 4.62 5.32
C ARG A 141 12.26 5.90 4.77
N HIS A 142 13.59 5.98 4.80
CA HIS A 142 14.32 7.12 4.25
C HIS A 142 14.09 7.31 2.76
N MET A 143 14.09 6.21 1.96
CA MET A 143 13.79 6.28 0.53
C MET A 143 12.38 6.82 0.28
N ILE A 144 11.38 6.32 1.01
CA ILE A 144 9.99 6.76 0.85
C ILE A 144 9.85 8.22 1.28
N SER A 145 10.36 8.59 2.46
CA SER A 145 10.26 9.96 2.99
C SER A 145 10.97 10.96 2.08
N LYS A 146 12.13 10.60 1.50
CA LYS A 146 12.85 11.47 0.58
C LYS A 146 12.08 11.74 -0.72
N ALA A 147 11.29 10.78 -1.18
CA ALA A 147 10.47 10.90 -2.38
C ALA A 147 9.06 11.44 -2.10
N ALA A 148 8.64 11.51 -0.84
CA ALA A 148 7.30 11.98 -0.46
C ALA A 148 7.15 13.49 -0.66
N HIS A 149 5.92 13.89 -0.93
CA HIS A 149 5.51 15.29 -1.07
C HIS A 149 4.91 15.82 0.24
N LEU A 150 4.37 14.93 1.06
CA LEU A 150 3.78 15.17 2.37
C LEU A 150 4.15 14.03 3.31
#